data_aec158fb559f2486f5a7f7d7c1f539b1
#
_entry.id   aec158fb559f2486f5a7f7d7c1f539b1
#
_cell.length_a   1.000
_cell.length_b   1.000
_cell.length_c   1.000
_cell.angle_alpha   90.00
_cell.angle_beta   90.00
_cell.angle_gamma   90.00
#
_symmetry.space_group_name_H-M   'P 1'
#
loop_
_entity.id
_entity.type
_entity.pdbx_description
1 polymer ?
#
loop_
_entity_poly.entity_id
_entity_poly.type
_entity_poly.pdbx_seq_one_letter_code
_entity_poly.pdbx_strand_id
1 'polypeptide(L)'
;AQTGEEKYSLGAAFKLLVQNKYYLMIVVSYLLMQIYSATLNMGIYFMSYVLKNANLLGVFSWAINIPMIVGLLMTPMLVQKWGGMFRLNKMGYIIGSLGRILVVVAGYMGSVPLMLASTAIAALGMSPLQGNMNALIATCSEYTYLTTGKRVDGTMYSCTSFGTKVGGGIGTAVAGWLLALSGYVGGAEVQSAACMNMLHILYLWMPMVLTILITLILRGLNVEKAVVEQKEK
;
A
#
# COMPACT_ATOMS: atom_id res chain seq x y z
N ALA A 1 2.01 36.20 8.75
CA ALA A 1 1.16 35.97 9.92
C ALA A 1 1.44 34.54 10.37
N GLN A 2 2.16 34.36 11.48
CA GLN A 2 2.33 33.08 12.15
C GLN A 2 0.97 32.73 12.76
N THR A 3 0.25 31.81 12.15
CA THR A 3 -0.94 31.22 12.73
C THR A 3 -0.48 30.31 13.87
N GLY A 4 -0.77 30.73 15.11
CA GLY A 4 -0.40 30.03 16.32
C GLY A 4 -0.88 28.59 16.30
N GLU A 5 0.06 27.65 16.28
CA GLU A 5 -0.19 26.28 16.69
C GLU A 5 -0.56 26.34 18.18
N GLU A 6 -1.83 26.25 18.50
CA GLU A 6 -2.24 25.99 19.87
C GLU A 6 -1.56 24.69 20.30
N LYS A 7 -0.74 24.75 21.33
CA LYS A 7 -0.04 23.57 21.89
C LYS A 7 -1.07 22.66 22.55
N TYR A 8 -1.66 21.77 21.78
CA TYR A 8 -2.48 20.68 22.32
C TYR A 8 -1.59 19.67 23.04
N SER A 9 -2.10 19.07 24.12
CA SER A 9 -1.44 17.90 24.69
C SER A 9 -1.44 16.78 23.61
N LEU A 10 -0.38 16.00 23.53
CA LEU A 10 -0.26 14.88 22.57
C LEU A 10 -1.49 13.94 22.63
N GLY A 11 -2.05 13.74 23.84
CA GLY A 11 -3.27 12.94 24.02
C GLY A 11 -4.51 13.56 23.37
N ALA A 12 -4.68 14.88 23.44
CA ALA A 12 -5.79 15.57 22.78
C ALA A 12 -5.66 15.52 21.25
N ALA A 13 -4.45 15.73 20.73
CA ALA A 13 -4.19 15.59 19.30
C ALA A 13 -4.47 14.16 18.81
N PHE A 14 -3.97 13.13 19.51
CA PHE A 14 -4.24 11.74 19.18
C PHE A 14 -5.73 11.39 19.18
N LYS A 15 -6.51 11.91 20.14
CA LYS A 15 -7.96 11.73 20.18
C LYS A 15 -8.64 12.27 18.91
N LEU A 16 -8.21 13.44 18.41
CA LEU A 16 -8.73 14.00 17.16
C LEU A 16 -8.41 13.14 15.93
N LEU A 17 -7.22 12.53 15.90
CA LEU A 17 -6.83 11.62 14.83
C LEU A 17 -7.74 10.38 14.79
N VAL A 18 -7.98 9.77 15.95
CA VAL A 18 -8.83 8.57 16.06
C VAL A 18 -10.30 8.87 15.76
N GLN A 19 -10.76 10.08 16.02
CA GLN A 19 -12.12 10.50 15.68
C GLN A 19 -12.33 10.76 14.18
N ASN A 20 -11.27 11.01 13.43
CA ASN A 20 -11.35 11.19 11.98
C ASN A 20 -11.33 9.85 11.25
N LYS A 21 -12.52 9.36 10.86
CA LYS A 21 -12.65 8.07 10.13
C LYS A 21 -11.83 8.00 8.84
N TYR A 22 -11.69 9.10 8.11
CA TYR A 22 -10.91 9.15 6.87
C TYR A 22 -9.42 9.01 7.16
N TYR A 23 -8.94 9.64 8.22
CA TYR A 23 -7.56 9.49 8.65
C TYR A 23 -7.25 8.05 9.09
N LEU A 24 -8.16 7.40 9.83
CA LEU A 24 -8.00 5.99 10.19
C LEU A 24 -7.94 5.08 8.95
N MET A 25 -8.78 5.33 7.95
CA MET A 25 -8.72 4.61 6.67
C MET A 25 -7.35 4.76 5.98
N ILE A 26 -6.77 5.96 6.00
CA ILE A 26 -5.43 6.22 5.45
C ILE A 26 -4.38 5.44 6.24
N VAL A 27 -4.39 5.51 7.57
CA VAL A 27 -3.42 4.82 8.42
C VAL A 27 -3.47 3.31 8.20
N VAL A 28 -4.67 2.71 8.17
CA VAL A 28 -4.84 1.28 7.89
C VAL A 28 -4.35 0.92 6.49
N SER A 29 -4.67 1.74 5.48
CA SER A 29 -4.17 1.53 4.12
C SER A 29 -2.64 1.57 4.07
N TYR A 30 -2.01 2.50 4.77
CA TYR A 30 -0.55 2.56 4.88
C TYR A 30 0.05 1.33 5.53
N LEU A 31 -0.52 0.87 6.64
CA LEU A 31 -0.05 -0.36 7.30
C LEU A 31 -0.13 -1.56 6.35
N LEU A 32 -1.25 -1.71 5.64
CA LEU A 32 -1.42 -2.78 4.66
C LEU A 32 -0.44 -2.66 3.48
N MET A 33 -0.15 -1.43 3.02
CA MET A 33 0.87 -1.20 1.98
C MET A 33 2.27 -1.58 2.45
N GLN A 34 2.61 -1.36 3.72
CA GLN A 34 3.91 -1.76 4.27
C GLN A 34 4.03 -3.27 4.40
N ILE A 35 2.98 -3.94 4.85
CA ILE A 35 2.94 -5.41 4.89
C ILE A 35 3.04 -5.98 3.48
N TYR A 36 2.33 -5.40 2.52
CA TYR A 36 2.44 -5.74 1.10
C TYR A 36 3.89 -5.63 0.59
N SER A 37 4.57 -4.53 0.88
CA SER A 37 5.97 -4.35 0.51
C SER A 37 6.88 -5.39 1.15
N ALA A 38 6.66 -5.72 2.42
CA ALA A 38 7.41 -6.76 3.13
C ALA A 38 7.22 -8.15 2.50
N THR A 39 6.00 -8.48 2.04
CA THR A 39 5.78 -9.77 1.35
C THR A 39 6.45 -9.82 -0.02
N LEU A 40 6.56 -8.71 -0.74
CA LEU A 40 7.31 -8.64 -1.99
C LEU A 40 8.81 -8.83 -1.79
N ASN A 41 9.37 -8.47 -0.63
CA ASN A 41 10.77 -8.74 -0.29
C ASN A 41 11.07 -10.25 -0.20
N MET A 42 10.05 -11.10 -0.02
CA MET A 42 10.18 -12.55 -0.13
C MET A 42 10.40 -13.04 -1.56
N GLY A 43 10.38 -12.14 -2.54
CA GLY A 43 10.59 -12.42 -3.96
C GLY A 43 11.89 -13.14 -4.25
N ILE A 44 12.97 -12.84 -3.52
CA ILE A 44 14.26 -13.53 -3.72
C ILE A 44 14.12 -15.06 -3.52
N TYR A 45 13.38 -15.47 -2.50
CA TYR A 45 13.13 -16.89 -2.21
C TYR A 45 12.19 -17.51 -3.23
N PHE A 46 11.13 -16.79 -3.63
CA PHE A 46 10.22 -17.26 -4.67
C PHE A 46 10.93 -17.45 -6.01
N MET A 47 11.74 -16.48 -6.44
CA MET A 47 12.52 -16.57 -7.68
C MET A 47 13.53 -17.71 -7.63
N SER A 48 14.25 -17.89 -6.51
CA SER A 48 15.28 -18.90 -6.36
C SER A 48 14.72 -20.32 -6.32
N TYR A 49 13.67 -20.56 -5.54
CA TYR A 49 13.19 -21.91 -5.26
C TYR A 49 11.97 -22.32 -6.10
N VAL A 50 11.04 -21.40 -6.39
CA VAL A 50 9.85 -21.70 -7.18
C VAL A 50 10.13 -21.57 -8.68
N LEU A 51 10.69 -20.42 -9.11
CA LEU A 51 11.02 -20.17 -10.51
C LEU A 51 12.42 -20.69 -10.90
N LYS A 52 13.20 -21.15 -9.93
CA LYS A 52 14.57 -21.71 -10.12
C LYS A 52 15.52 -20.76 -10.83
N ASN A 53 15.33 -19.46 -10.70
CA ASN A 53 16.17 -18.43 -11.31
C ASN A 53 16.20 -17.15 -10.48
N ALA A 54 17.20 -17.01 -9.60
CA ALA A 54 17.38 -15.85 -8.73
C ALA A 54 17.56 -14.52 -9.51
N ASN A 55 18.07 -14.57 -10.76
CA ASN A 55 18.28 -13.37 -11.58
C ASN A 55 16.97 -12.69 -11.96
N LEU A 56 15.84 -13.40 -11.91
CA LEU A 56 14.52 -12.82 -12.15
C LEU A 56 14.15 -11.74 -11.14
N LEU A 57 14.77 -11.72 -9.95
CA LEU A 57 14.50 -10.67 -8.94
C LEU A 57 14.72 -9.27 -9.53
N GLY A 58 15.82 -9.07 -10.27
CA GLY A 58 16.10 -7.80 -10.94
C GLY A 58 15.02 -7.45 -11.98
N VAL A 59 14.62 -8.42 -12.80
CA VAL A 59 13.60 -8.21 -13.84
C VAL A 59 12.25 -7.86 -13.23
N PHE A 60 11.83 -8.55 -12.15
CA PHE A 60 10.60 -8.23 -11.42
C PHE A 60 10.68 -6.88 -10.73
N SER A 61 11.85 -6.50 -10.19
CA SER A 61 12.06 -5.15 -9.64
C SER A 61 11.84 -4.07 -10.69
N TRP A 62 12.32 -4.25 -11.91
CA TRP A 62 12.05 -3.35 -13.03
C TRP A 62 10.56 -3.32 -13.39
N ALA A 63 9.90 -4.48 -13.44
CA ALA A 63 8.47 -4.59 -13.74
C ALA A 63 7.58 -3.91 -12.67
N ILE A 64 8.06 -3.73 -11.45
CA ILE A 64 7.38 -2.96 -10.40
C ILE A 64 7.72 -1.48 -10.51
N ASN A 65 9.02 -1.14 -10.52
CA ASN A 65 9.47 0.25 -10.32
C ASN A 65 9.22 1.13 -11.55
N ILE A 66 9.42 0.65 -12.78
CA ILE A 66 9.20 1.48 -13.97
C ILE A 66 7.72 1.91 -14.10
N PRO A 67 6.73 0.99 -14.07
CA PRO A 67 5.33 1.39 -14.13
C PRO A 67 4.92 2.25 -12.94
N MET A 68 5.46 1.99 -11.75
CA MET A 68 5.22 2.80 -10.55
C MET A 68 5.67 4.25 -10.76
N ILE A 69 6.89 4.47 -11.25
CA ILE A 69 7.43 5.83 -11.52
C ILE A 69 6.59 6.53 -12.58
N VAL A 70 6.26 5.84 -13.68
CA VAL A 70 5.41 6.41 -14.74
C VAL A 70 4.06 6.83 -14.18
N GLY A 71 3.42 5.97 -13.40
CA GLY A 71 2.14 6.26 -12.78
C GLY A 71 2.20 7.40 -11.76
N LEU A 72 3.28 7.49 -10.97
CA LEU A 72 3.51 8.62 -10.05
C LEU A 72 3.61 9.95 -10.79
N LEU A 73 4.37 9.99 -11.89
CA LEU A 73 4.51 11.19 -12.70
C LEU A 73 3.20 11.60 -13.37
N MET A 74 2.37 10.64 -13.76
CA MET A 74 1.07 10.90 -14.37
C MET A 74 -0.03 11.26 -13.36
N THR A 75 0.16 10.95 -12.08
CA THR A 75 -0.87 11.11 -11.04
C THR A 75 -1.47 12.50 -10.97
N PRO A 76 -0.72 13.63 -10.96
CA PRO A 76 -1.32 14.97 -10.89
C PRO A 76 -2.24 15.27 -12.07
N MET A 77 -1.84 14.89 -13.29
CA MET A 77 -2.64 15.06 -14.50
C MET A 77 -3.91 14.19 -14.46
N LEU A 78 -3.78 12.96 -14.00
CA LEU A 78 -4.90 12.02 -13.91
C LEU A 78 -5.92 12.46 -12.85
N VAL A 79 -5.47 13.03 -11.71
CA VAL A 79 -6.36 13.59 -10.67
C VAL A 79 -7.26 14.68 -11.28
N GLN A 80 -6.67 15.60 -12.05
CA GLN A 80 -7.43 16.65 -12.72
C GLN A 80 -8.43 16.09 -13.75
N LYS A 81 -7.97 15.15 -14.58
CA LYS A 81 -8.79 14.55 -15.65
C LYS A 81 -9.95 13.71 -15.11
N TRP A 82 -9.76 13.04 -13.99
CA TRP A 82 -10.75 12.11 -13.40
C TRP A 82 -11.62 12.76 -12.31
N GLY A 83 -11.41 14.04 -12.05
CA GLY A 83 -12.23 14.82 -11.12
C GLY A 83 -12.02 14.45 -9.66
N GLY A 84 -10.76 14.22 -9.26
CA GLY A 84 -10.35 14.08 -7.87
C GLY A 84 -9.56 12.80 -7.55
N MET A 85 -8.91 12.83 -6.39
CA MET A 85 -8.08 11.74 -5.88
C MET A 85 -8.91 10.48 -5.58
N PHE A 86 -10.12 10.64 -5.05
CA PHE A 86 -10.99 9.53 -4.68
C PHE A 86 -11.27 8.59 -5.85
N ARG A 87 -11.71 9.15 -6.99
CA ARG A 87 -12.04 8.35 -8.18
C ARG A 87 -10.81 7.67 -8.74
N LEU A 88 -9.71 8.41 -8.85
CA LEU A 88 -8.46 7.89 -9.40
C LEU A 88 -7.89 6.77 -8.55
N ASN A 89 -7.79 6.95 -7.23
CA ASN A 89 -7.23 5.95 -6.32
C ASN A 89 -8.09 4.68 -6.28
N LYS A 90 -9.43 4.83 -6.26
CA LYS A 90 -10.35 3.69 -6.28
C LYS A 90 -10.21 2.87 -7.56
N MET A 91 -10.23 3.52 -8.73
CA MET A 91 -10.08 2.81 -10.01
C MET A 91 -8.70 2.23 -10.19
N GLY A 92 -7.66 2.95 -9.78
CA GLY A 92 -6.29 2.45 -9.80
C GLY A 92 -6.14 1.16 -8.99
N TYR A 93 -6.67 1.12 -7.77
CA TYR A 93 -6.60 -0.09 -6.93
C TYR A 93 -7.49 -1.24 -7.42
N ILE A 94 -8.59 -0.97 -8.12
CA ILE A 94 -9.35 -2.02 -8.81
C ILE A 94 -8.47 -2.66 -9.90
N ILE A 95 -7.83 -1.85 -10.74
CA ILE A 95 -6.89 -2.34 -11.77
C ILE A 95 -5.71 -3.08 -11.11
N GLY A 96 -5.17 -2.52 -10.02
CA GLY A 96 -4.10 -3.15 -9.23
C GLY A 96 -4.49 -4.52 -8.69
N SER A 97 -5.71 -4.65 -8.16
CA SER A 97 -6.25 -5.92 -7.65
C SER A 97 -6.42 -6.95 -8.76
N LEU A 98 -6.95 -6.56 -9.92
CA LEU A 98 -7.04 -7.43 -11.09
C LEU A 98 -5.66 -7.88 -11.57
N GLY A 99 -4.69 -6.97 -11.60
CA GLY A 99 -3.29 -7.30 -11.91
C GLY A 99 -2.72 -8.33 -10.92
N ARG A 100 -2.98 -8.18 -9.61
CA ARG A 100 -2.53 -9.14 -8.60
C ARG A 100 -3.20 -10.51 -8.70
N ILE A 101 -4.48 -10.55 -9.03
CA ILE A 101 -5.17 -11.82 -9.32
C ILE A 101 -4.51 -12.54 -10.51
N LEU A 102 -4.19 -11.80 -11.57
CA LEU A 102 -3.49 -12.37 -12.73
C LEU A 102 -2.07 -12.83 -12.38
N VAL A 103 -1.35 -12.14 -11.48
CA VAL A 103 -0.04 -12.61 -10.98
C VAL A 103 -0.16 -13.97 -10.29
N VAL A 104 -1.21 -14.19 -9.48
CA VAL A 104 -1.46 -15.49 -8.85
C VAL A 104 -1.67 -16.58 -9.91
N VAL A 105 -2.56 -16.34 -10.86
CA VAL A 105 -2.83 -17.28 -11.95
C VAL A 105 -1.56 -17.59 -12.74
N ALA A 106 -0.81 -16.55 -13.16
CA ALA A 106 0.42 -16.69 -13.90
C ALA A 106 1.52 -17.45 -13.12
N GLY A 107 1.58 -17.21 -11.79
CA GLY A 107 2.50 -17.90 -10.89
C GLY A 107 2.28 -19.40 -10.84
N TYR A 108 1.04 -19.85 -10.76
CA TYR A 108 0.70 -21.29 -10.82
C TYR A 108 0.85 -21.88 -12.21
N MET A 109 0.70 -21.09 -13.27
CA MET A 109 0.99 -21.51 -14.63
C MET A 109 2.51 -21.59 -14.93
N GLY A 110 3.36 -21.06 -14.06
CA GLY A 110 4.80 -20.94 -14.28
C GLY A 110 5.19 -19.99 -15.42
N SER A 111 4.27 -19.10 -15.83
CA SER A 111 4.48 -18.18 -16.95
C SER A 111 5.13 -16.87 -16.48
N VAL A 112 6.46 -16.80 -16.53
CA VAL A 112 7.23 -15.61 -16.16
C VAL A 112 6.81 -14.35 -16.95
N PRO A 113 6.63 -14.40 -18.30
CA PRO A 113 6.20 -13.21 -19.04
C PRO A 113 4.84 -12.68 -18.60
N LEU A 114 3.87 -13.57 -18.33
CA LEU A 114 2.55 -13.17 -17.84
C LEU A 114 2.62 -12.61 -16.41
N MET A 115 3.46 -13.18 -15.54
CA MET A 115 3.71 -12.63 -14.21
C MET A 115 4.28 -11.22 -14.28
N LEU A 116 5.25 -10.97 -15.17
CA LEU A 116 5.88 -9.65 -15.34
C LEU A 116 4.86 -8.61 -15.82
N ALA A 117 4.11 -8.94 -16.87
CA ALA A 117 3.08 -8.05 -17.41
C ALA A 117 2.01 -7.72 -16.37
N SER A 118 1.51 -8.72 -15.66
CA SER A 118 0.49 -8.56 -14.61
C SER A 118 1.03 -7.75 -13.41
N THR A 119 2.29 -7.95 -13.05
CA THR A 119 2.96 -7.18 -12.00
C THR A 119 3.09 -5.70 -12.40
N ALA A 120 3.43 -5.41 -13.65
CA ALA A 120 3.51 -4.05 -14.18
C ALA A 120 2.13 -3.35 -14.16
N ILE A 121 1.07 -4.05 -14.55
CA ILE A 121 -0.32 -3.55 -14.48
C ILE A 121 -0.71 -3.26 -13.03
N ALA A 122 -0.38 -4.17 -12.10
CA ALA A 122 -0.65 -3.97 -10.69
C ALA A 122 0.08 -2.74 -10.13
N ALA A 123 1.37 -2.58 -10.43
CA ALA A 123 2.19 -1.46 -9.99
C ALA A 123 1.66 -0.12 -10.52
N LEU A 124 1.31 -0.07 -11.81
CA LEU A 124 0.73 1.12 -12.43
C LEU A 124 -0.61 1.49 -11.78
N GLY A 125 -1.48 0.52 -11.55
CA GLY A 125 -2.77 0.75 -10.91
C GLY A 125 -2.67 1.24 -9.47
N MET A 126 -1.65 0.82 -8.72
CA MET A 126 -1.46 1.20 -7.31
C MET A 126 -0.72 2.54 -7.13
N SER A 127 -0.02 3.02 -8.15
CA SER A 127 0.79 4.24 -8.09
C SER A 127 0.04 5.51 -7.70
N PRO A 128 -1.22 5.78 -8.13
CA PRO A 128 -1.91 7.01 -7.79
C PRO A 128 -2.12 7.19 -6.29
N LEU A 129 -2.47 6.14 -5.55
CA LEU A 129 -2.64 6.25 -4.11
C LEU A 129 -1.32 6.63 -3.43
N GLN A 130 -0.21 6.05 -3.85
CA GLN A 130 1.11 6.39 -3.30
C GLN A 130 1.48 7.85 -3.59
N GLY A 131 1.20 8.34 -4.80
CA GLY A 131 1.44 9.74 -5.19
C GLY A 131 0.53 10.74 -4.47
N ASN A 132 -0.71 10.36 -4.20
CA ASN A 132 -1.71 11.22 -3.55
C ASN A 132 -1.69 11.17 -2.02
N MET A 133 -0.89 10.32 -1.40
CA MET A 133 -1.00 10.03 0.02
C MET A 133 -0.79 11.26 0.91
N ASN A 134 0.20 12.08 0.62
CA ASN A 134 0.44 13.31 1.37
C ASN A 134 -0.71 14.32 1.20
N ALA A 135 -1.26 14.41 -0.01
CA ALA A 135 -2.42 15.26 -0.28
C ALA A 135 -3.67 14.76 0.45
N LEU A 136 -3.88 13.45 0.56
CA LEU A 136 -4.96 12.86 1.34
C LEU A 136 -4.83 13.16 2.84
N ILE A 137 -3.61 13.09 3.41
CA ILE A 137 -3.37 13.46 4.82
C ILE A 137 -3.70 14.94 5.02
N ALA A 138 -3.25 15.82 4.13
CA ALA A 138 -3.57 17.26 4.19
C ALA A 138 -5.08 17.51 4.13
N THR A 139 -5.79 16.81 3.24
CA THR A 139 -7.26 16.91 3.13
C THR A 139 -7.96 16.37 4.39
N CYS A 140 -7.44 15.32 5.03
CA CYS A 140 -7.95 14.83 6.31
C CYS A 140 -7.73 15.84 7.44
N SER A 141 -6.59 16.54 7.45
CA SER A 141 -6.34 17.60 8.42
C SER A 141 -7.28 18.78 8.21
N GLU A 142 -7.53 19.18 6.97
CA GLU A 142 -8.52 20.21 6.65
C GLU A 142 -9.93 19.81 7.12
N TYR A 143 -10.34 18.55 6.88
CA TYR A 143 -11.60 18.03 7.39
C TYR A 143 -11.69 18.12 8.93
N THR A 144 -10.60 17.75 9.64
CA THR A 144 -10.56 17.88 11.11
C THR A 144 -10.68 19.34 11.54
N TYR A 145 -10.00 20.25 10.85
CA TYR A 145 -10.11 21.69 11.15
C TYR A 145 -11.53 22.23 10.95
N LEU A 146 -12.18 21.88 9.84
CA LEU A 146 -13.55 22.32 9.57
C LEU A 146 -14.58 21.76 10.57
N THR A 147 -14.35 20.57 11.10
CA THR A 147 -15.28 19.93 12.04
C THR A 147 -15.02 20.25 13.51
N THR A 148 -13.79 20.61 13.88
CA THR A 148 -13.39 20.78 15.29
C THR A 148 -12.77 22.14 15.60
N GLY A 149 -12.47 22.96 14.59
CA GLY A 149 -11.74 24.21 14.73
C GLY A 149 -10.24 24.05 15.04
N LYS A 150 -9.73 22.81 15.06
CA LYS A 150 -8.37 22.48 15.51
C LYS A 150 -7.50 21.97 14.38
N ARG A 151 -6.28 22.51 14.25
CA ARG A 151 -5.28 22.02 13.27
C ARG A 151 -4.35 21.00 13.93
N VAL A 152 -4.17 19.86 13.27
CA VAL A 152 -3.36 18.73 13.74
C VAL A 152 -2.44 18.16 12.65
N ASP A 153 -2.09 18.98 11.64
CA ASP A 153 -1.31 18.58 10.47
C ASP A 153 -0.01 17.85 10.88
N GLY A 154 0.80 18.49 11.72
CA GLY A 154 2.09 17.92 12.15
C GLY A 154 1.94 16.57 12.83
N THR A 155 0.92 16.41 13.68
CA THR A 155 0.65 15.13 14.36
C THR A 155 0.19 14.06 13.38
N MET A 156 -0.65 14.40 12.40
CA MET A 156 -1.08 13.45 11.36
C MET A 156 0.10 12.92 10.54
N TYR A 157 0.96 13.81 10.04
CA TYR A 157 2.15 13.40 9.29
C TYR A 157 3.13 12.59 10.14
N SER A 158 3.36 12.98 11.39
CA SER A 158 4.25 12.26 12.30
C SER A 158 3.74 10.86 12.63
N CYS A 159 2.46 10.72 12.99
CA CYS A 159 1.85 9.42 13.26
C CYS A 159 1.84 8.52 12.02
N THR A 160 1.59 9.07 10.84
CA THR A 160 1.64 8.31 9.59
C THR A 160 3.07 7.84 9.30
N SER A 161 4.07 8.71 9.43
CA SER A 161 5.48 8.35 9.24
C SER A 161 5.95 7.31 10.25
N PHE A 162 5.54 7.40 11.50
CA PHE A 162 5.80 6.38 12.52
C PHE A 162 5.13 5.05 12.15
N GLY A 163 3.85 5.09 11.78
CA GLY A 163 3.08 3.93 11.38
C GLY A 163 3.69 3.18 10.18
N THR A 164 4.23 3.90 9.20
CA THR A 164 4.90 3.26 8.05
C THR A 164 6.15 2.51 8.48
N LYS A 165 6.99 3.09 9.34
CA LYS A 165 8.22 2.42 9.84
C LYS A 165 7.89 1.19 10.69
N VAL A 166 6.93 1.33 11.61
CA VAL A 166 6.46 0.22 12.45
C VAL A 166 5.81 -0.88 11.59
N GLY A 167 4.94 -0.50 10.65
CA GLY A 167 4.28 -1.43 9.73
C GLY A 167 5.28 -2.21 8.88
N GLY A 168 6.32 -1.55 8.36
CA GLY A 168 7.39 -2.18 7.60
C GLY A 168 8.19 -3.19 8.44
N GLY A 169 8.54 -2.81 9.68
CA GLY A 169 9.23 -3.70 10.61
C GLY A 169 8.40 -4.94 10.99
N ILE A 170 7.15 -4.73 11.38
CA ILE A 170 6.22 -5.83 11.71
C ILE A 170 5.99 -6.72 10.49
N GLY A 171 5.73 -6.14 9.32
CA GLY A 171 5.49 -6.90 8.08
C GLY A 171 6.69 -7.79 7.73
N THR A 172 7.91 -7.27 7.83
CA THR A 172 9.13 -8.03 7.57
C THR A 172 9.33 -9.14 8.59
N ALA A 173 9.09 -8.86 9.88
CA ALA A 173 9.21 -9.86 10.93
C ALA A 173 8.18 -10.99 10.75
N VAL A 174 6.92 -10.66 10.47
CA VAL A 174 5.86 -11.66 10.24
C VAL A 174 6.17 -12.51 9.01
N ALA A 175 6.58 -11.89 7.89
CA ALA A 175 6.95 -12.65 6.69
C ALA A 175 8.14 -13.59 6.94
N GLY A 176 9.16 -13.13 7.67
CA GLY A 176 10.31 -13.94 8.06
C GLY A 176 9.92 -15.10 9.00
N TRP A 177 9.05 -14.86 9.97
CA TRP A 177 8.55 -15.92 10.87
C TRP A 177 7.71 -16.97 10.15
N LEU A 178 6.83 -16.55 9.25
CA LEU A 178 6.04 -17.48 8.45
C LEU A 178 6.93 -18.35 7.57
N LEU A 179 7.97 -17.77 6.97
CA LEU A 179 8.95 -18.52 6.20
C LEU A 179 9.71 -19.52 7.10
N ALA A 180 10.18 -19.09 8.27
CA ALA A 180 10.87 -19.96 9.21
C ALA A 180 9.99 -21.12 9.72
N LEU A 181 8.72 -20.82 10.09
CA LEU A 181 7.75 -21.83 10.53
C LEU A 181 7.42 -22.87 9.46
N SER A 182 7.58 -22.52 8.18
CA SER A 182 7.39 -23.45 7.06
C SER A 182 8.53 -24.46 6.87
N GLY A 183 9.58 -24.39 7.72
CA GLY A 183 10.74 -25.27 7.65
C GLY A 183 11.73 -24.85 6.57
N TYR A 184 11.86 -23.55 6.30
CA TYR A 184 12.87 -23.03 5.40
C TYR A 184 14.29 -23.34 5.89
N VAL A 185 15.12 -23.92 5.02
CA VAL A 185 16.53 -24.21 5.30
C VAL A 185 17.40 -23.38 4.35
N GLY A 186 18.16 -22.44 4.92
CA GLY A 186 19.06 -21.59 4.13
C GLY A 186 20.16 -22.42 3.45
N GLY A 187 20.39 -22.19 2.16
CA GLY A 187 21.41 -22.88 1.38
C GLY A 187 21.04 -24.30 0.91
N ALA A 188 19.87 -24.82 1.26
CA ALA A 188 19.42 -26.11 0.72
C ALA A 188 19.09 -25.98 -0.77
N GLU A 189 19.49 -26.96 -1.58
CA GLU A 189 19.18 -26.99 -3.03
C GLU A 189 17.67 -27.13 -3.28
N VAL A 190 16.97 -27.86 -2.40
CA VAL A 190 15.52 -28.11 -2.49
C VAL A 190 14.89 -27.82 -1.14
N GLN A 191 13.79 -27.09 -1.16
CA GLN A 191 13.00 -26.81 0.03
C GLN A 191 11.85 -27.82 0.19
N SER A 192 11.36 -27.95 1.43
CA SER A 192 10.20 -28.80 1.72
C SER A 192 8.94 -28.34 0.99
N ALA A 193 7.98 -29.24 0.76
CA ALA A 193 6.69 -28.89 0.16
C ALA A 193 5.93 -27.82 0.98
N ALA A 194 6.06 -27.86 2.31
CA ALA A 194 5.47 -26.84 3.19
C ALA A 194 6.10 -25.46 2.96
N CYS A 195 7.42 -25.40 2.81
CA CYS A 195 8.13 -24.17 2.49
C CYS A 195 7.75 -23.64 1.10
N MET A 196 7.66 -24.50 0.09
CA MET A 196 7.23 -24.12 -1.25
C MET A 196 5.82 -23.54 -1.27
N ASN A 197 4.87 -24.14 -0.55
CA ASN A 197 3.51 -23.61 -0.39
C ASN A 197 3.52 -22.26 0.33
N MET A 198 4.33 -22.09 1.38
CA MET A 198 4.46 -20.81 2.08
C MET A 198 5.01 -19.71 1.17
N LEU A 199 5.96 -20.00 0.29
CA LEU A 199 6.47 -19.04 -0.68
C LEU A 199 5.38 -18.58 -1.67
N HIS A 200 4.49 -19.47 -2.11
CA HIS A 200 3.32 -19.09 -2.91
C HIS A 200 2.37 -18.20 -2.10
N ILE A 201 2.13 -18.51 -0.83
CA ILE A 201 1.29 -17.67 0.05
C ILE A 201 1.90 -16.29 0.21
N LEU A 202 3.17 -16.19 0.57
CA LEU A 202 3.84 -14.92 0.87
C LEU A 202 3.99 -14.02 -0.35
N TYR A 203 4.33 -14.59 -1.52
CA TYR A 203 4.66 -13.80 -2.71
C TYR A 203 3.47 -13.59 -3.67
N LEU A 204 2.52 -14.53 -3.73
CA LEU A 204 1.37 -14.44 -4.63
C LEU A 204 0.09 -14.04 -3.89
N TRP A 205 -0.33 -14.84 -2.90
CA TRP A 205 -1.63 -14.67 -2.25
C TRP A 205 -1.69 -13.48 -1.31
N MET A 206 -0.69 -13.29 -0.46
CA MET A 206 -0.72 -12.16 0.49
C MET A 206 -0.76 -10.80 -0.21
N PRO A 207 0.09 -10.51 -1.22
CA PRO A 207 -0.02 -9.25 -1.95
C PRO A 207 -1.38 -9.04 -2.61
N MET A 208 -2.00 -10.10 -3.15
CA MET A 208 -3.33 -10.04 -3.74
C MET A 208 -4.38 -9.68 -2.69
N VAL A 209 -4.42 -10.41 -1.58
CA VAL A 209 -5.40 -10.17 -0.51
C VAL A 209 -5.26 -8.77 0.07
N LEU A 210 -4.03 -8.32 0.34
CA LEU A 210 -3.76 -6.98 0.87
C LEU A 210 -4.22 -5.88 -0.10
N THR A 211 -3.99 -6.05 -1.40
CA THR A 211 -4.43 -5.09 -2.42
C THR A 211 -5.95 -5.03 -2.49
N ILE A 212 -6.64 -6.17 -2.40
CA ILE A 212 -8.12 -6.23 -2.35
C ILE A 212 -8.63 -5.53 -1.08
N LEU A 213 -8.03 -5.78 0.09
CA LEU A 213 -8.43 -5.12 1.33
C LEU A 213 -8.28 -3.59 1.24
N ILE A 214 -7.17 -3.10 0.70
CA ILE A 214 -6.98 -1.65 0.47
C ILE A 214 -8.05 -1.13 -0.50
N THR A 215 -8.36 -1.87 -1.57
CA THR A 215 -9.42 -1.50 -2.53
C THR A 215 -10.78 -1.33 -1.84
N LEU A 216 -11.10 -2.21 -0.88
CA LEU A 216 -12.36 -2.12 -0.11
C LEU A 216 -12.36 -0.88 0.80
N ILE A 217 -11.24 -0.58 1.46
CA ILE A 217 -11.10 0.63 2.30
C ILE A 217 -11.26 1.90 1.46
N LEU A 218 -10.63 1.94 0.28
CA LEU A 218 -10.70 3.10 -0.61
C LEU A 218 -12.11 3.42 -1.12
N ARG A 219 -13.05 2.47 -1.09
CA ARG A 219 -14.46 2.75 -1.42
C ARG A 219 -15.10 3.75 -0.46
N GLY A 220 -14.65 3.79 0.79
CA GLY A 220 -15.13 4.71 1.82
C GLY A 220 -14.31 6.02 1.95
N LEU A 221 -13.15 6.10 1.32
CA LEU A 221 -12.18 7.19 1.51
C LEU A 221 -12.49 8.40 0.61
N ASN A 222 -13.71 8.95 0.68
CA ASN A 222 -14.09 10.14 -0.08
C ASN A 222 -14.02 11.40 0.81
N VAL A 223 -12.84 11.71 1.32
CA VAL A 223 -12.60 12.87 2.18
C VAL A 223 -12.74 14.20 1.41
N GLU A 224 -12.44 14.21 0.11
CA GLU A 224 -12.59 15.40 -0.74
C GLU A 224 -14.04 15.90 -0.71
N LYS A 225 -15.00 14.99 -0.93
CA LYS A 225 -16.43 15.32 -0.86
C LYS A 225 -16.84 15.80 0.54
N ALA A 226 -16.34 15.14 1.58
CA ALA A 226 -16.65 15.51 2.96
C ALA A 226 -16.15 16.91 3.32
N VAL A 227 -14.99 17.34 2.79
CA VAL A 227 -14.47 18.70 2.97
C VAL A 227 -15.36 19.72 2.28
N VAL A 228 -15.81 19.45 1.04
CA VAL A 228 -16.72 20.35 0.32
C VAL A 228 -18.04 20.52 1.08
N GLU A 229 -18.66 19.42 1.53
CA GLU A 229 -19.92 19.45 2.30
C GLU A 229 -19.79 20.20 3.64
N GLN A 230 -18.60 20.23 4.26
CA GLN A 230 -18.39 21.00 5.49
C GLN A 230 -18.16 22.49 5.22
N LYS A 231 -17.67 22.87 4.05
CA LYS A 231 -17.50 24.29 3.66
C LYS A 231 -18.83 24.96 3.26
N GLU A 232 -19.81 24.16 2.87
CA GLU A 232 -21.15 24.66 2.47
C GLU A 232 -22.10 24.82 3.67
N LYS A 233 -21.72 24.36 4.86
CA LYS A 233 -22.47 24.51 6.12
C LYS A 233 -22.07 25.76 6.89
#